data_ca3bc15bc029461125d313da8d95a8c7
#
_entry.id   ca3bc15bc029461125d313da8d95a8c7
#
_cell.length_a   1.000
_cell.length_b   1.000
_cell.length_c   1.000
_cell.angle_alpha   90.00
_cell.angle_beta   90.00
_cell.angle_gamma   90.00
#
_symmetry.space_group_name_H-M   'P 1'
#
loop_
_entity.id
_entity.type
_entity.pdbx_description
1 polymer ?
#
loop_
_entity_poly.entity_id
_entity_poly.type
_entity_poly.pdbx_seq_one_letter_code
_entity_poly.pdbx_strand_id
1 'polypeptide(L)'
;VPFHIVGLIETALDTTQLRRLAGAKVLLLGASYKPNVADSRESACRDIWKLLEDKRATVQYYDPLIRSMFLTKDREEHSISLTEENIKEADCVVICQPFSDTDLYTNLFIEANAIVDCCNIYKKNVKFYFPKDKSKRKVFSI
;
A
#
# COMPACT_ATOMS: atom_id res chain seq x y z
N VAL A 1 13.36 8.22 0.46
CA VAL A 1 12.71 6.94 0.41
C VAL A 1 11.28 6.99 -0.13
N PRO A 2 10.42 7.99 0.21
CA PRO A 2 9.09 8.07 -0.40
C PRO A 2 9.10 8.12 -1.94
N PHE A 3 10.06 8.79 -2.55
CA PHE A 3 10.19 8.83 -4.02
C PHE A 3 10.47 7.46 -4.60
N HIS A 4 11.28 6.66 -3.94
CA HIS A 4 11.59 5.30 -4.38
C HIS A 4 10.33 4.41 -4.33
N ILE A 5 9.52 4.55 -3.29
CA ILE A 5 8.27 3.81 -3.15
C ILE A 5 7.28 4.20 -4.24
N VAL A 6 7.14 5.50 -4.54
CA VAL A 6 6.28 5.97 -5.62
C VAL A 6 6.72 5.39 -6.97
N GLY A 7 8.03 5.33 -7.23
CA GLY A 7 8.57 4.68 -8.42
C GLY A 7 8.22 3.20 -8.51
N LEU A 8 8.25 2.49 -7.38
CA LEU A 8 7.81 1.08 -7.32
C LEU A 8 6.32 0.94 -7.61
N ILE A 9 5.48 1.85 -7.12
CA ILE A 9 4.05 1.85 -7.39
C ILE A 9 3.81 2.04 -8.90
N GLU A 10 4.51 2.97 -9.52
CA GLU A 10 4.42 3.20 -10.96
C GLU A 10 4.81 1.94 -11.74
N THR A 11 5.91 1.29 -11.36
CA THR A 11 6.35 0.03 -11.97
C THR A 11 5.31 -1.08 -11.79
N ALA A 12 4.75 -1.20 -10.59
CA ALA A 12 3.75 -2.22 -10.29
C ALA A 12 2.48 -2.03 -11.13
N LEU A 13 1.99 -0.80 -11.25
CA LEU A 13 0.82 -0.49 -12.07
C LEU A 13 1.07 -0.79 -13.55
N ASP A 14 2.22 -0.40 -14.05
CA ASP A 14 2.57 -0.64 -15.45
C ASP A 14 2.69 -2.14 -15.74
N THR A 15 3.38 -2.88 -14.87
CA THR A 15 3.62 -4.31 -15.06
C THR A 15 2.34 -5.13 -14.98
N THR A 16 1.45 -4.83 -14.02
CA THR A 16 0.25 -5.64 -13.77
C THR A 16 -0.94 -5.23 -14.62
N GLN A 17 -1.07 -3.97 -15.00
CA GLN A 17 -2.29 -3.42 -15.58
C GLN A 17 -2.06 -2.49 -16.77
N LEU A 18 -0.82 -2.25 -17.17
CA LEU A 18 -0.45 -1.27 -18.20
C LEU A 18 -1.07 0.10 -17.90
N ARG A 19 -1.06 0.48 -16.64
CA ARG A 19 -1.76 1.65 -16.12
C ARG A 19 -0.78 2.69 -15.58
N ARG A 20 -1.10 3.95 -15.81
CA ARG A 20 -0.36 5.08 -15.22
C ARG A 20 -0.88 5.37 -13.82
N LEU A 21 -0.06 6.06 -13.02
CA LEU A 21 -0.43 6.48 -11.67
C LEU A 21 -1.59 7.49 -11.69
N ALA A 22 -1.64 8.37 -12.69
CA ALA A 22 -2.73 9.33 -12.81
C ALA A 22 -4.08 8.60 -12.97
N GLY A 23 -5.03 8.87 -12.06
CA GLY A 23 -6.32 8.23 -12.03
C GLY A 23 -6.36 6.86 -11.33
N ALA A 24 -5.21 6.32 -10.94
CA ALA A 24 -5.16 5.06 -10.21
C ALA A 24 -5.60 5.22 -8.76
N LYS A 25 -6.20 4.17 -8.21
CA LYS A 25 -6.57 4.11 -6.78
C LYS A 25 -5.51 3.32 -6.03
N VAL A 26 -4.89 3.95 -5.04
CA VAL A 26 -3.84 3.37 -4.22
C VAL A 26 -4.31 3.27 -2.77
N LEU A 27 -4.19 2.08 -2.19
CA LEU A 27 -4.52 1.83 -0.79
C LEU A 27 -3.25 1.64 0.01
N LEU A 28 -3.03 2.52 0.99
CA LEU A 28 -1.87 2.44 1.88
C LEU A 28 -2.26 1.67 3.15
N LEU A 29 -1.47 0.67 3.51
CA LEU A 29 -1.67 -0.11 4.72
C LEU A 29 -0.63 0.29 5.77
N GLY A 30 -1.11 0.86 6.86
CA GLY A 30 -0.27 1.33 7.96
C GLY A 30 0.03 2.82 7.88
N ALA A 31 -0.50 3.59 8.83
CA ALA A 31 -0.32 5.04 8.91
C ALA A 31 0.61 5.48 10.04
N SER A 32 1.06 4.54 10.88
CA SER A 32 1.97 4.83 12.00
C SER A 32 3.41 4.99 11.53
N TYR A 33 4.22 5.67 12.34
CA TYR A 33 5.64 5.78 12.06
C TYR A 33 6.43 4.51 12.46
N LYS A 34 5.84 3.64 13.29
CA LYS A 34 6.38 2.35 13.72
C LYS A 34 5.30 1.27 13.66
N PRO A 35 5.69 -0.02 13.59
CA PRO A 35 4.72 -1.12 13.70
C PRO A 35 3.98 -1.09 15.04
N ASN A 36 2.67 -1.39 15.00
CA ASN A 36 1.82 -1.61 16.18
C ASN A 36 1.76 -0.45 17.18
N VAL A 37 1.93 0.78 16.73
CA VAL A 37 1.72 1.98 17.56
C VAL A 37 0.70 2.91 16.92
N ALA A 38 -0.09 3.59 17.76
CA ALA A 38 -1.14 4.49 17.32
C ALA A 38 -0.63 5.93 17.20
N ASP A 39 0.41 6.15 16.38
CA ASP A 39 1.01 7.45 16.17
C ASP A 39 1.34 7.64 14.68
N SER A 40 0.67 8.62 14.05
CA SER A 40 0.85 8.92 12.63
C SER A 40 1.82 10.09 12.38
N ARG A 41 2.36 10.69 13.41
CA ARG A 41 3.33 11.79 13.25
C ARG A 41 4.60 11.25 12.60
N GLU A 42 5.18 12.02 11.69
CA GLU A 42 6.40 11.66 10.96
C GLU A 42 6.28 10.35 10.18
N SER A 43 5.05 9.94 9.86
CA SER A 43 4.79 8.72 9.10
C SER A 43 5.20 8.89 7.64
N ALA A 44 5.90 7.89 7.09
CA ALA A 44 6.20 7.83 5.66
C ALA A 44 4.93 7.77 4.81
N CYS A 45 3.85 7.21 5.35
CA CYS A 45 2.55 7.15 4.71
C CYS A 45 2.05 8.53 4.26
N ARG A 46 2.23 9.55 5.10
CA ARG A 46 1.79 10.93 4.78
C ARG A 46 2.57 11.50 3.60
N ASP A 47 3.89 11.28 3.57
CA ASP A 47 4.74 11.76 2.49
C ASP A 47 4.42 11.04 1.17
N ILE A 48 4.24 9.73 1.23
CA ILE A 48 3.84 8.92 0.08
C ILE A 48 2.50 9.42 -0.46
N TRP A 49 1.52 9.65 0.42
CA TRP A 49 0.20 10.14 0.06
C TRP A 49 0.27 11.43 -0.76
N LYS A 50 1.04 12.40 -0.25
CA LYS A 50 1.18 13.71 -0.91
C LYS A 50 1.81 13.57 -2.29
N LEU A 51 2.85 12.75 -2.41
CA LEU A 51 3.51 12.50 -3.71
C LEU A 51 2.57 11.82 -4.70
N LEU A 52 1.75 10.87 -4.23
CA LEU A 52 0.78 10.19 -5.08
C LEU A 52 -0.29 11.14 -5.59
N GLU A 53 -0.79 12.03 -4.72
CA GLU A 53 -1.79 13.03 -5.13
C GLU A 53 -1.21 14.05 -6.09
N ASP A 54 0.05 14.43 -5.92
CA ASP A 54 0.73 15.31 -6.88
C ASP A 54 0.76 14.69 -8.28
N LYS A 55 0.77 13.37 -8.36
CA LYS A 55 0.72 12.62 -9.61
C LYS A 55 -0.70 12.21 -10.00
N ARG A 56 -1.71 12.80 -9.36
CA ARG A 56 -3.13 12.64 -9.66
C ARG A 56 -3.71 11.24 -9.37
N ALA A 57 -3.12 10.52 -8.43
CA ALA A 57 -3.69 9.29 -7.92
C ALA A 57 -4.75 9.59 -6.86
N THR A 58 -5.70 8.67 -6.69
CA THR A 58 -6.65 8.69 -5.58
C THR A 58 -6.09 7.79 -4.49
N VAL A 59 -6.01 8.29 -3.25
CA VAL A 59 -5.35 7.59 -2.16
C VAL A 59 -6.32 7.36 -1.00
N GLN A 60 -6.26 6.18 -0.41
CA GLN A 60 -6.97 5.81 0.81
C GLN A 60 -5.99 5.08 1.72
N TYR A 61 -6.32 4.95 3.00
CA TYR A 61 -5.49 4.15 3.90
C TYR A 61 -6.33 3.29 4.83
N TYR A 62 -5.71 2.23 5.34
CA TYR A 62 -6.23 1.40 6.41
C TYR A 62 -5.18 1.27 7.51
N ASP A 63 -5.60 1.50 8.75
CA ASP A 63 -4.81 1.20 9.93
C ASP A 63 -5.76 0.91 11.10
N PRO A 64 -5.68 -0.28 11.73
CA PRO A 64 -6.59 -0.64 12.80
C PRO A 64 -6.40 0.19 14.07
N LEU A 65 -5.24 0.83 14.24
CA LEU A 65 -4.91 1.64 15.42
C LEU A 65 -5.07 3.15 15.19
N ILE A 66 -5.11 3.58 13.93
CA ILE A 66 -5.20 5.00 13.56
C ILE A 66 -6.44 5.21 12.72
N ARG A 67 -7.56 5.51 13.37
CA ARG A 67 -8.86 5.66 12.69
C ARG A 67 -8.93 6.93 11.84
N SER A 68 -8.21 7.96 12.23
CA SER A 68 -8.11 9.19 11.46
C SER A 68 -6.73 9.79 11.60
N MET A 69 -6.35 10.58 10.61
CA MET A 69 -5.07 11.30 10.62
C MET A 69 -5.21 12.58 9.82
N PHE A 70 -4.41 13.58 10.14
CA PHE A 70 -4.34 14.82 9.38
C PHE A 70 -3.21 14.74 8.37
N LEU A 71 -3.55 14.89 7.09
CA LEU A 71 -2.54 15.04 6.03
C LEU A 71 -1.92 16.42 6.06
N THR A 72 -2.77 17.42 6.31
CA THR A 72 -2.39 18.80 6.51
C THR A 72 -3.16 19.32 7.72
N LYS A 73 -2.86 20.53 8.15
CA LYS A 73 -3.54 21.18 9.27
C LYS A 73 -5.07 21.18 9.10
N ASP A 74 -5.56 21.31 7.88
CA ASP A 74 -6.98 21.50 7.59
C ASP A 74 -7.62 20.28 6.90
N ARG A 75 -6.87 19.21 6.71
CA ARG A 75 -7.35 18.04 5.99
C ARG A 75 -7.20 16.77 6.80
N GLU A 76 -8.32 16.23 7.26
CA GLU A 76 -8.40 14.96 7.98
C GLU A 76 -8.84 13.84 7.04
N GLU A 77 -8.18 12.69 7.14
CA GLU A 77 -8.53 11.48 6.42
C GLU A 77 -8.85 10.35 7.41
N HIS A 78 -9.74 9.44 7.02
CA HIS A 78 -10.20 8.35 7.87
C HIS A 78 -9.78 7.01 7.30
N SER A 79 -9.42 6.08 8.20
CA SER A 79 -9.13 4.70 7.82
C SER A 79 -10.38 4.06 7.22
N ILE A 80 -10.23 3.40 6.07
CA ILE A 80 -11.31 2.61 5.47
C ILE A 80 -11.36 1.22 6.10
N SER A 81 -12.46 0.50 5.89
CA SER A 81 -12.53 -0.90 6.27
C SER A 81 -11.73 -1.75 5.29
N LEU A 82 -10.98 -2.73 5.79
CA LEU A 82 -10.19 -3.62 4.94
C LEU A 82 -11.04 -4.82 4.52
N THR A 83 -11.92 -4.59 3.57
CA THR A 83 -12.78 -5.63 3.00
C THR A 83 -12.16 -6.17 1.73
N GLU A 84 -12.58 -7.37 1.33
CA GLU A 84 -12.19 -7.96 0.04
C GLU A 84 -12.51 -7.01 -1.12
N GLU A 85 -13.69 -6.38 -1.07
CA GLU A 85 -14.13 -5.43 -2.09
C GLU A 85 -13.19 -4.23 -2.19
N ASN A 86 -12.82 -3.63 -1.05
CA ASN A 86 -11.92 -2.48 -1.03
C ASN A 86 -10.51 -2.85 -1.53
N ILE A 87 -10.06 -4.06 -1.23
CA ILE A 87 -8.77 -4.55 -1.73
C ILE A 87 -8.81 -4.70 -3.25
N LYS A 88 -9.87 -5.30 -3.77
CA LYS A 88 -10.04 -5.52 -5.22
C LYS A 88 -10.18 -4.22 -6.01
N GLU A 89 -10.84 -3.22 -5.43
CA GLU A 89 -11.01 -1.92 -6.06
C GLU A 89 -9.73 -1.11 -6.14
N ALA A 90 -8.77 -1.37 -5.26
CA ALA A 90 -7.49 -0.68 -5.31
C ALA A 90 -6.66 -1.22 -6.49
N ASP A 91 -6.11 -0.32 -7.28
CA ASP A 91 -5.21 -0.69 -8.37
C ASP A 91 -3.86 -1.15 -7.83
N CYS A 92 -3.44 -0.61 -6.68
CA CYS A 92 -2.23 -1.00 -5.98
C CYS A 92 -2.43 -0.88 -4.47
N VAL A 93 -1.97 -1.89 -3.74
CA VAL A 93 -1.94 -1.89 -2.27
C VAL A 93 -0.49 -1.74 -1.83
N VAL A 94 -0.20 -0.81 -0.93
CA VAL A 94 1.15 -0.54 -0.45
C VAL A 94 1.24 -0.89 1.03
N ILE A 95 2.13 -1.80 1.39
CA ILE A 95 2.37 -2.17 2.78
C ILE A 95 3.44 -1.24 3.35
N CYS A 96 3.00 -0.22 4.10
CA CYS A 96 3.89 0.79 4.68
C CYS A 96 4.43 0.37 6.04
N GLN A 97 3.64 -0.40 6.81
CA GLN A 97 4.03 -0.95 8.11
C GLN A 97 3.49 -2.38 8.24
N PRO A 98 4.22 -3.28 8.92
CA PRO A 98 3.72 -4.63 9.14
C PRO A 98 2.61 -4.66 10.20
N PHE A 99 1.66 -5.58 10.02
CA PHE A 99 0.61 -5.86 10.99
C PHE A 99 0.80 -7.22 11.63
N SER A 100 0.27 -7.39 12.83
CA SER A 100 0.36 -8.66 13.57
C SER A 100 -0.49 -9.77 12.96
N ASP A 101 -1.59 -9.42 12.30
CA ASP A 101 -2.49 -10.38 11.66
C ASP A 101 -1.87 -10.89 10.35
N THR A 102 -1.32 -12.12 10.40
CA THR A 102 -0.64 -12.71 9.26
C THR A 102 -1.60 -13.22 8.18
N ASP A 103 -2.85 -13.50 8.52
CA ASP A 103 -3.86 -13.94 7.53
C ASP A 103 -4.18 -12.83 6.53
N LEU A 104 -4.06 -11.59 6.96
CA LEU A 104 -4.24 -10.42 6.11
C LEU A 104 -3.35 -10.49 4.87
N TYR A 105 -2.09 -10.89 5.02
CA TYR A 105 -1.14 -10.93 3.90
C TYR A 105 -1.47 -12.00 2.88
N THR A 106 -1.99 -13.14 3.33
CA THR A 106 -2.46 -14.20 2.44
C THR A 106 -3.65 -13.70 1.62
N ASN A 107 -4.61 -13.04 2.28
CA ASN A 107 -5.78 -12.50 1.61
C ASN A 107 -5.42 -11.39 0.62
N LEU A 108 -4.48 -10.53 0.98
CA LEU A 108 -3.98 -9.50 0.06
C LEU A 108 -3.35 -10.12 -1.18
N PHE A 109 -2.54 -11.17 -1.01
CA PHE A 109 -1.88 -11.83 -2.13
C PHE A 109 -2.90 -12.41 -3.10
N ILE A 110 -4.00 -12.95 -2.60
CA ILE A 110 -5.06 -13.53 -3.42
C ILE A 110 -5.88 -12.43 -4.12
N GLU A 111 -6.28 -11.38 -3.41
CA GLU A 111 -7.30 -10.43 -3.85
C GLU A 111 -6.75 -9.18 -4.53
N ALA A 112 -5.57 -8.72 -4.16
CA ALA A 112 -5.02 -7.46 -4.68
C ALA A 112 -4.59 -7.58 -6.14
N ASN A 113 -4.74 -6.49 -6.88
CA ASN A 113 -4.26 -6.40 -8.27
C ASN A 113 -2.73 -6.27 -8.33
N ALA A 114 -2.17 -5.49 -7.43
CA ALA A 114 -0.73 -5.31 -7.29
C ALA A 114 -0.41 -4.95 -5.84
N ILE A 115 0.74 -5.40 -5.36
CA ILE A 115 1.20 -5.13 -3.98
C ILE A 115 2.61 -4.56 -4.05
N VAL A 116 2.80 -3.41 -3.41
CA VAL A 116 4.14 -2.86 -3.13
C VAL A 116 4.45 -3.16 -1.67
N ASP A 117 5.46 -3.99 -1.44
CA ASP A 117 5.81 -4.50 -0.12
C ASP A 117 7.07 -3.79 0.39
N CYS A 118 6.87 -2.74 1.20
CA CYS A 118 7.97 -1.98 1.78
C CYS A 118 8.58 -2.64 3.01
N CYS A 119 7.95 -3.71 3.51
CA CYS A 119 8.36 -4.39 4.74
C CYS A 119 8.99 -5.76 4.50
N ASN A 120 9.12 -6.18 3.24
CA ASN A 120 9.64 -7.49 2.85
C ASN A 120 8.88 -8.68 3.46
N ILE A 121 7.57 -8.51 3.64
CA ILE A 121 6.70 -9.54 4.23
C ILE A 121 6.72 -10.82 3.40
N TYR A 122 6.57 -10.68 2.09
CA TYR A 122 6.45 -11.84 1.19
C TYR A 122 7.78 -12.51 0.92
N LYS A 123 8.88 -11.77 0.89
CA LYS A 123 10.22 -12.34 0.71
C LYS A 123 10.64 -13.25 1.86
N LYS A 124 10.17 -12.94 3.08
CA LYS A 124 10.53 -13.68 4.30
C LYS A 124 9.66 -14.93 4.51
N ASN A 125 8.61 -15.09 3.73
CA ASN A 125 7.64 -16.14 3.95
C ASN A 125 7.58 -17.09 2.75
N VAL A 126 8.12 -18.29 2.93
CA VAL A 126 8.25 -19.32 1.87
C VAL A 126 6.92 -19.84 1.34
N LYS A 127 5.82 -19.63 2.06
CA LYS A 127 4.48 -20.06 1.58
C LYS A 127 3.96 -19.21 0.41
N PHE A 128 4.56 -18.05 0.16
CA PHE A 128 4.18 -17.21 -0.97
C PHE A 128 5.03 -17.55 -2.19
N TYR A 129 4.34 -17.77 -3.30
CA TYR A 129 4.98 -18.13 -4.56
C TYR A 129 5.27 -16.88 -5.39
N PHE A 130 6.51 -16.76 -5.87
CA PHE A 130 6.93 -15.71 -6.79
C PHE A 130 7.10 -16.31 -8.18
N PRO A 131 6.29 -15.91 -9.16
CA PRO A 131 6.37 -16.52 -10.50
C PRO A 131 7.69 -16.19 -11.20
N LYS A 132 8.23 -17.18 -11.91
CA LYS A 132 9.44 -16.98 -12.75
C LYS A 132 9.15 -16.05 -13.92
N ASP A 133 7.94 -16.12 -14.45
CA ASP A 133 7.46 -15.22 -15.50
C ASP A 133 7.12 -13.88 -14.87
N LYS A 134 7.94 -12.87 -15.15
CA LYS A 134 7.78 -11.52 -14.59
C LYS A 134 6.48 -10.84 -14.99
N SER A 135 5.86 -11.26 -16.10
CA SER A 135 4.56 -10.70 -16.52
C SER A 135 3.43 -11.07 -15.58
N LYS A 136 3.62 -12.14 -14.78
CA LYS A 136 2.64 -12.61 -13.77
C LYS A 136 2.97 -12.11 -12.37
N ARG A 137 3.98 -11.28 -12.23
CA ARG A 137 4.40 -10.74 -10.95
C ARG A 137 3.33 -9.81 -10.38
N LYS A 138 3.01 -9.99 -9.11
CA LYS A 138 2.02 -9.20 -8.37
C LYS A 138 2.67 -8.39 -7.24
N VAL A 139 3.71 -8.92 -6.60
CA VAL A 139 4.39 -8.30 -5.47
C VAL A 139 5.68 -7.64 -5.92
N PHE A 140 5.86 -6.39 -5.52
CA PHE A 140 7.03 -5.56 -5.84
C PHE A 140 7.63 -5.07 -4.52
N SER A 141 8.86 -5.47 -4.24
CA SER A 141 9.53 -5.18 -2.96
C SER A 141 10.70 -4.23 -3.15
N ILE A 142 10.99 -3.50 -2.10
CA ILE A 142 12.18 -2.66 -2.05
C ILE A 142 13.44 -3.48 -1.80
#